data_e3aded827f13928574656c2b36797279
#
_entry.id   e3aded827f13928574656c2b36797279
#
_cell.length_a   1.000
_cell.length_b   1.000
_cell.length_c   1.000
_cell.angle_alpha   90.00
_cell.angle_beta   90.00
_cell.angle_gamma   90.00
#
_symmetry.space_group_name_H-M   'P 1'
#
loop_
_entity.id
_entity.type
_entity.pdbx_description
1 polymer ?
#
loop_
_entity_poly.entity_id
_entity_poly.type
_entity_poly.pdbx_seq_one_letter_code
_entity_poly.pdbx_strand_id
1 'polypeptide(L)'
;MSTQPLLPVLIVGAGPVGLTLACELSRHKVPFRLIEQADAPTLYSKAQILHSRTLELFEDLGLATRICEQARPARALNLCTRDWQRIVHVAVGEQDTAYPYMLNLSQRDLELLLAEHLASLGGVIERRVHLNSFEQKDDHVVCSLSHEGDRTETVMARYLIGCDGAHSTVRKGLGLPFIGDTYEWRLTQADVRIDWSIAQPTDEAVVFLSAQGPLAAFPLPGERRYRLIAFDAPEEPTLANFQKLMDERGPTGCRVSDPHWMVQFTIHCRQVERYRSGRALLCGDAAHIHSPVGGQGLNTGVQDAYNLGWKLGLVHHGIAKDALLDSYHEERHPVAATVLRSTDSATKGLGVLLKLSSDWAQHLRNGAMRFVSSLSMVQRAASRSLSELDVAYYKSPIVGQVQSMPWNRSGDDGHESPGLRDYFVFGDGPAPGARVPDVHFVSEQVDDRRLLPLLHGGQHHVLLFDGAAATPEGYRNLTRIADSLSPLYGDRFVCHIIVPSLERPEALIDWNGSLILDPRGELHRAFGARSECLYLIRPDGYVAFRSQPASGETLLDFLGQIFG
;
A
#
# COMPACT_ATOMS: atom_id res chain seq x y z
N MET A 1 2.79 15.09 -43.04
CA MET A 1 2.91 14.10 -41.95
C MET A 1 2.04 14.60 -40.82
N SER A 2 0.94 13.96 -40.55
CA SER A 2 0.10 14.33 -39.39
C SER A 2 0.91 13.99 -38.13
N THR A 3 1.36 15.00 -37.40
CA THR A 3 2.00 14.82 -36.09
C THR A 3 0.92 14.31 -35.12
N GLN A 4 0.94 13.00 -34.86
CA GLN A 4 0.11 12.48 -33.77
C GLN A 4 0.51 13.22 -32.48
N PRO A 5 -0.47 13.67 -31.67
CA PRO A 5 -0.15 14.37 -30.43
C PRO A 5 0.61 13.43 -29.49
N LEU A 6 1.64 13.94 -28.84
CA LEU A 6 2.41 13.22 -27.83
C LEU A 6 1.51 12.93 -26.63
N LEU A 7 1.26 11.65 -26.38
CA LEU A 7 0.51 11.20 -25.22
C LEU A 7 1.36 11.33 -23.95
N PRO A 8 0.87 11.90 -22.85
CA PRO A 8 1.65 11.96 -21.61
C PRO A 8 2.03 10.57 -21.07
N VAL A 9 1.08 9.63 -20.93
CA VAL A 9 1.31 8.31 -20.36
C VAL A 9 0.56 7.23 -21.13
N LEU A 10 1.28 6.15 -21.50
CA LEU A 10 0.70 4.89 -21.98
C LEU A 10 0.84 3.83 -20.88
N ILE A 11 -0.27 3.30 -20.38
CA ILE A 11 -0.33 2.21 -19.40
C ILE A 11 -0.64 0.92 -20.12
N VAL A 12 0.17 -0.11 -19.90
CA VAL A 12 -0.01 -1.46 -20.48
C VAL A 12 -0.44 -2.43 -19.39
N GLY A 13 -1.67 -2.95 -19.51
CA GLY A 13 -2.29 -3.88 -18.55
C GLY A 13 -3.33 -3.21 -17.66
N ALA A 14 -4.57 -3.71 -17.71
CA ALA A 14 -5.71 -3.23 -16.91
C ALA A 14 -6.07 -4.20 -15.76
N GLY A 15 -5.07 -4.81 -15.13
CA GLY A 15 -5.22 -5.47 -13.84
C GLY A 15 -5.31 -4.44 -12.69
N PRO A 16 -5.39 -4.89 -11.42
CA PRO A 16 -5.59 -3.98 -10.28
C PRO A 16 -4.56 -2.85 -10.19
N VAL A 17 -3.30 -3.13 -10.55
CA VAL A 17 -2.19 -2.16 -10.53
C VAL A 17 -2.37 -1.08 -11.60
N GLY A 18 -2.62 -1.47 -12.85
CA GLY A 18 -2.82 -0.52 -13.95
C GLY A 18 -4.10 0.29 -13.78
N LEU A 19 -5.17 -0.31 -13.26
CA LEU A 19 -6.41 0.38 -12.93
C LEU A 19 -6.21 1.41 -11.79
N THR A 20 -5.47 1.05 -10.74
CA THR A 20 -5.13 1.99 -9.65
C THR A 20 -4.31 3.16 -10.19
N LEU A 21 -3.30 2.90 -11.02
CA LEU A 21 -2.51 3.96 -11.64
C LEU A 21 -3.38 4.87 -12.52
N ALA A 22 -4.29 4.31 -13.30
CA ALA A 22 -5.20 5.07 -14.14
C ALA A 22 -6.16 5.96 -13.32
N CYS A 23 -6.68 5.46 -12.19
CA CYS A 23 -7.48 6.25 -11.25
C CYS A 23 -6.66 7.40 -10.66
N GLU A 24 -5.41 7.14 -10.24
CA GLU A 24 -4.50 8.17 -9.75
C GLU A 24 -4.21 9.24 -10.79
N LEU A 25 -3.87 8.85 -12.03
CA LEU A 25 -3.62 9.80 -13.12
C LEU A 25 -4.87 10.62 -13.46
N SER A 26 -6.07 10.02 -13.41
CA SER A 26 -7.34 10.72 -13.58
C SER A 26 -7.52 11.79 -12.50
N ARG A 27 -7.29 11.45 -11.23
CA ARG A 27 -7.36 12.38 -10.09
C ARG A 27 -6.39 13.56 -10.26
N HIS A 28 -5.18 13.28 -10.72
CA HIS A 28 -4.17 14.29 -11.02
C HIS A 28 -4.33 14.97 -12.38
N LYS A 29 -5.41 14.69 -13.12
CA LYS A 29 -5.71 15.29 -14.44
C LYS A 29 -4.57 15.10 -15.46
N VAL A 30 -3.89 13.96 -15.42
CA VAL A 30 -2.88 13.56 -16.39
C VAL A 30 -3.55 12.77 -17.51
N PRO A 31 -3.50 13.19 -18.78
CA PRO A 31 -4.01 12.38 -19.88
C PRO A 31 -3.21 11.09 -20.05
N PHE A 32 -3.91 9.99 -20.26
CA PHE A 32 -3.32 8.67 -20.47
C PHE A 32 -4.16 7.82 -21.43
N ARG A 33 -3.55 6.75 -21.93
CA ARG A 33 -4.26 5.60 -22.51
C ARG A 33 -3.96 4.37 -21.66
N LEU A 34 -4.98 3.58 -21.36
CA LEU A 34 -4.87 2.29 -20.68
C LEU A 34 -5.28 1.18 -21.65
N ILE A 35 -4.31 0.37 -22.05
CA ILE A 35 -4.52 -0.74 -22.97
C ILE A 35 -4.49 -2.09 -22.26
N GLU A 36 -5.34 -3.02 -22.71
CA GLU A 36 -5.43 -4.38 -22.19
C GLU A 36 -5.61 -5.39 -23.35
N GLN A 37 -4.79 -6.43 -23.36
CA GLN A 37 -4.86 -7.47 -24.38
C GLN A 37 -6.10 -8.34 -24.27
N ALA A 38 -6.60 -8.58 -23.05
CA ALA A 38 -7.79 -9.38 -22.82
C ALA A 38 -9.07 -8.62 -23.21
N ASP A 39 -10.10 -9.37 -23.61
CA ASP A 39 -11.42 -8.80 -23.94
C ASP A 39 -12.28 -8.52 -22.70
N ALA A 40 -12.00 -9.19 -21.60
CA ALA A 40 -12.72 -9.07 -20.34
C ALA A 40 -11.78 -9.23 -19.13
N PRO A 41 -12.20 -8.81 -17.93
CA PRO A 41 -11.49 -9.13 -16.69
C PRO A 41 -11.30 -10.63 -16.53
N THR A 42 -10.19 -11.05 -15.93
CA THR A 42 -9.90 -12.48 -15.73
C THR A 42 -10.97 -13.14 -14.87
N LEU A 43 -11.35 -14.36 -15.27
CA LEU A 43 -12.22 -15.21 -14.43
C LEU A 43 -11.46 -15.84 -13.26
N TYR A 44 -10.13 -15.88 -13.36
CA TYR A 44 -9.25 -16.53 -12.39
C TYR A 44 -8.70 -15.50 -11.41
N SER A 45 -9.06 -15.63 -10.15
CA SER A 45 -8.67 -14.73 -9.08
C SER A 45 -7.52 -15.33 -8.27
N LYS A 46 -6.27 -14.99 -8.60
CA LYS A 46 -5.10 -15.49 -7.85
C LYS A 46 -4.94 -14.80 -6.49
N ALA A 47 -5.21 -13.52 -6.40
CA ALA A 47 -5.16 -12.73 -5.17
C ALA A 47 -6.55 -12.53 -4.57
N GLN A 48 -6.60 -12.29 -3.25
CA GLN A 48 -7.86 -12.06 -2.55
C GLN A 48 -7.74 -11.15 -1.32
N ILE A 49 -6.54 -11.00 -0.76
CA ILE A 49 -6.36 -10.27 0.52
C ILE A 49 -6.00 -8.84 0.21
N LEU A 50 -6.76 -7.91 0.78
CA LEU A 50 -6.43 -6.50 0.88
C LEU A 50 -6.00 -6.21 2.31
N HIS A 51 -4.83 -5.63 2.46
CA HIS A 51 -4.27 -5.24 3.75
C HIS A 51 -4.66 -3.81 4.14
N SER A 52 -4.52 -3.48 5.41
CA SER A 52 -4.91 -2.18 5.98
C SER A 52 -4.36 -1.01 5.18
N ARG A 53 -3.06 -1.03 4.84
CA ARG A 53 -2.44 0.05 4.06
C ARG A 53 -3.09 0.26 2.70
N THR A 54 -3.39 -0.81 1.99
CA THR A 54 -4.06 -0.75 0.68
C THR A 54 -5.49 -0.19 0.80
N LEU A 55 -6.20 -0.52 1.88
CA LEU A 55 -7.54 0.03 2.15
C LEU A 55 -7.50 1.52 2.45
N GLU A 56 -6.46 2.03 3.13
CA GLU A 56 -6.25 3.47 3.31
C GLU A 56 -6.05 4.21 1.99
N LEU A 57 -5.29 3.62 1.05
CA LEU A 57 -5.12 4.19 -0.28
C LEU A 57 -6.43 4.18 -1.08
N PHE A 58 -7.22 3.11 -0.96
CA PHE A 58 -8.55 3.06 -1.56
C PHE A 58 -9.56 3.97 -0.86
N GLU A 59 -9.37 4.29 0.42
CA GLU A 59 -10.17 5.31 1.11
C GLU A 59 -9.91 6.70 0.52
N ASP A 60 -8.64 7.04 0.29
CA ASP A 60 -8.27 8.30 -0.37
C ASP A 60 -8.76 8.37 -1.83
N LEU A 61 -8.86 7.24 -2.52
CA LEU A 61 -9.51 7.15 -3.83
C LEU A 61 -11.05 7.17 -3.78
N GLY A 62 -11.66 7.15 -2.60
CA GLY A 62 -13.12 7.09 -2.43
C GLY A 62 -13.75 5.72 -2.70
N LEU A 63 -12.94 4.64 -2.68
CA LEU A 63 -13.35 3.28 -3.01
C LEU A 63 -13.57 2.38 -1.80
N ALA A 64 -12.96 2.68 -0.64
CA ALA A 64 -12.91 1.75 0.49
C ALA A 64 -14.29 1.30 0.97
N THR A 65 -15.28 2.20 1.05
CA THR A 65 -16.64 1.86 1.47
C THR A 65 -17.26 0.78 0.57
N ARG A 66 -17.20 0.98 -0.75
CA ARG A 66 -17.75 0.03 -1.74
C ARG A 66 -17.01 -1.32 -1.69
N ILE A 67 -15.69 -1.29 -1.49
CA ILE A 67 -14.87 -2.50 -1.35
C ILE A 67 -15.27 -3.26 -0.08
N CYS A 68 -15.41 -2.57 1.07
CA CYS A 68 -15.79 -3.19 2.34
C CYS A 68 -17.20 -3.82 2.31
N GLU A 69 -18.16 -3.19 1.60
CA GLU A 69 -19.52 -3.72 1.43
C GLU A 69 -19.57 -5.04 0.66
N GLN A 70 -18.65 -5.24 -0.28
CA GLN A 70 -18.60 -6.44 -1.15
C GLN A 70 -17.63 -7.51 -0.65
N ALA A 71 -16.82 -7.21 0.36
CA ALA A 71 -15.76 -8.06 0.84
C ALA A 71 -16.11 -8.77 2.16
N ARG A 72 -15.26 -9.73 2.55
CA ARG A 72 -15.38 -10.43 3.82
C ARG A 72 -14.15 -10.13 4.70
N PRO A 73 -14.30 -9.53 5.88
CA PRO A 73 -13.18 -9.32 6.79
C PRO A 73 -12.70 -10.64 7.38
N ALA A 74 -11.37 -10.77 7.55
CA ALA A 74 -10.73 -11.77 8.39
C ALA A 74 -9.97 -11.05 9.50
N ARG A 75 -10.49 -11.16 10.73
CA ARG A 75 -9.98 -10.44 11.91
C ARG A 75 -8.84 -11.16 12.60
N ALA A 76 -8.64 -12.43 12.28
CA ALA A 76 -7.55 -13.24 12.81
C ALA A 76 -7.11 -14.32 11.82
N LEU A 77 -5.86 -14.75 12.00
CA LEU A 77 -5.29 -15.93 11.37
C LEU A 77 -5.01 -16.98 12.46
N ASN A 78 -5.57 -18.17 12.31
CA ASN A 78 -5.38 -19.28 13.21
C ASN A 78 -4.49 -20.36 12.58
N LEU A 79 -3.50 -20.86 13.32
CA LEU A 79 -2.83 -22.10 13.00
C LEU A 79 -3.42 -23.19 13.89
N CYS A 80 -3.98 -24.23 13.30
CA CYS A 80 -4.65 -25.31 13.99
C CYS A 80 -4.06 -26.67 13.64
N THR A 81 -4.21 -27.63 14.55
CA THR A 81 -4.06 -29.04 14.21
C THR A 81 -5.25 -29.52 13.36
N ARG A 82 -5.15 -30.70 12.76
CA ARG A 82 -6.25 -31.36 12.06
C ARG A 82 -7.51 -31.53 12.95
N ASP A 83 -7.32 -31.76 14.25
CA ASP A 83 -8.40 -31.92 15.24
C ASP A 83 -8.90 -30.56 15.77
N TRP A 84 -8.62 -29.48 15.04
CA TRP A 84 -9.04 -28.11 15.38
C TRP A 84 -8.46 -27.56 16.70
N GLN A 85 -7.38 -28.13 17.21
CA GLN A 85 -6.71 -27.53 18.35
C GLN A 85 -5.91 -26.32 17.88
N ARG A 86 -6.28 -25.13 18.34
CA ARG A 86 -5.59 -23.89 18.01
C ARG A 86 -4.18 -23.88 18.63
N ILE A 87 -3.16 -23.75 17.78
CA ILE A 87 -1.76 -23.66 18.15
C ILE A 87 -1.34 -22.19 18.28
N VAL A 88 -1.72 -21.36 17.27
CA VAL A 88 -1.41 -19.94 17.20
C VAL A 88 -2.68 -19.18 16.83
N HIS A 89 -2.87 -18.03 17.45
CA HIS A 89 -3.89 -17.06 17.10
C HIS A 89 -3.22 -15.69 16.91
N VAL A 90 -3.27 -15.14 15.72
CA VAL A 90 -2.79 -13.80 15.40
C VAL A 90 -4.00 -12.95 15.09
N ALA A 91 -4.41 -12.12 16.04
CA ALA A 91 -5.42 -11.11 15.79
C ALA A 91 -4.82 -9.96 14.98
N VAL A 92 -5.54 -9.52 13.96
CA VAL A 92 -5.22 -8.30 13.20
C VAL A 92 -6.02 -7.16 13.84
N GLY A 93 -5.66 -6.76 15.04
CA GLY A 93 -6.36 -5.73 15.81
C GLY A 93 -5.39 -4.75 16.46
N GLU A 94 -5.92 -3.68 17.06
CA GLU A 94 -5.17 -2.64 17.80
C GLU A 94 -4.08 -1.95 16.96
N GLN A 95 -4.43 -1.47 15.78
CA GLN A 95 -3.56 -0.70 14.89
C GLN A 95 -4.15 0.71 14.68
N ASP A 96 -3.29 1.66 14.36
CA ASP A 96 -3.65 3.04 14.03
C ASP A 96 -4.22 3.16 12.60
N THR A 97 -5.35 2.50 12.37
CA THR A 97 -6.05 2.47 11.08
C THR A 97 -7.54 2.20 11.27
N ALA A 98 -8.36 2.68 10.36
CA ALA A 98 -9.79 2.32 10.29
C ALA A 98 -10.04 0.87 9.86
N TYR A 99 -9.01 0.19 9.35
CA TYR A 99 -9.10 -1.14 8.73
C TYR A 99 -8.24 -2.17 9.46
N PRO A 100 -8.48 -2.44 10.77
CA PRO A 100 -7.66 -3.35 11.57
C PRO A 100 -8.01 -4.81 11.30
N TYR A 101 -8.00 -5.22 10.03
CA TYR A 101 -8.32 -6.59 9.56
C TYR A 101 -7.75 -6.83 8.16
N MET A 102 -7.61 -8.09 7.79
CA MET A 102 -7.43 -8.49 6.40
C MET A 102 -8.80 -8.51 5.73
N LEU A 103 -8.93 -7.93 4.55
CA LEU A 103 -10.19 -7.92 3.81
C LEU A 103 -10.11 -8.87 2.62
N ASN A 104 -10.99 -9.85 2.56
CA ASN A 104 -11.02 -10.82 1.49
C ASN A 104 -12.04 -10.41 0.42
N LEU A 105 -11.53 -10.12 -0.76
CA LEU A 105 -12.29 -9.81 -1.98
C LEU A 105 -11.58 -10.47 -3.16
N SER A 106 -12.31 -11.08 -4.07
CA SER A 106 -11.65 -11.66 -5.25
C SER A 106 -10.97 -10.57 -6.08
N GLN A 107 -9.81 -10.87 -6.67
CA GLN A 107 -9.12 -9.93 -7.58
C GLN A 107 -10.04 -9.45 -8.69
N ARG A 108 -10.90 -10.33 -9.23
CA ARG A 108 -11.88 -9.99 -10.27
C ARG A 108 -12.86 -8.90 -9.79
N ASP A 109 -13.41 -9.06 -8.58
CA ASP A 109 -14.39 -8.09 -8.06
C ASP A 109 -13.70 -6.75 -7.78
N LEU A 110 -12.46 -6.77 -7.31
CA LEU A 110 -11.65 -5.55 -7.18
C LEU A 110 -11.39 -4.89 -8.54
N GLU A 111 -11.04 -5.65 -9.57
CA GLU A 111 -10.87 -5.12 -10.94
C GLU A 111 -12.15 -4.47 -11.46
N LEU A 112 -13.32 -5.07 -11.21
CA LEU A 112 -14.61 -4.50 -11.60
C LEU A 112 -14.88 -3.18 -10.87
N LEU A 113 -14.68 -3.13 -9.56
CA LEU A 113 -14.86 -1.91 -8.76
C LEU A 113 -13.94 -0.78 -9.22
N LEU A 114 -12.67 -1.09 -9.48
CA LEU A 114 -11.70 -0.13 -10.00
C LEU A 114 -12.05 0.35 -11.41
N ALA A 115 -12.50 -0.55 -12.30
CA ALA A 115 -12.90 -0.20 -13.65
C ALA A 115 -14.14 0.70 -13.66
N GLU A 116 -15.14 0.42 -12.83
CA GLU A 116 -16.32 1.27 -12.65
C GLU A 116 -15.95 2.64 -12.10
N HIS A 117 -15.04 2.69 -11.12
CA HIS A 117 -14.56 3.95 -10.58
C HIS A 117 -13.81 4.75 -11.64
N LEU A 118 -12.91 4.12 -12.39
CA LEU A 118 -12.19 4.74 -13.49
C LEU A 118 -13.16 5.32 -14.53
N ALA A 119 -14.21 4.58 -14.89
CA ALA A 119 -15.25 5.05 -15.80
C ALA A 119 -16.00 6.28 -15.25
N SER A 120 -16.27 6.33 -13.93
CA SER A 120 -16.88 7.49 -13.28
C SER A 120 -16.00 8.74 -13.33
N LEU A 121 -14.68 8.57 -13.41
CA LEU A 121 -13.69 9.63 -13.61
C LEU A 121 -13.49 9.99 -15.10
N GLY A 122 -14.23 9.35 -16.02
CA GLY A 122 -14.12 9.56 -17.46
C GLY A 122 -13.00 8.78 -18.15
N GLY A 123 -12.31 7.87 -17.41
CA GLY A 123 -11.26 7.02 -17.96
C GLY A 123 -11.84 5.85 -18.77
N VAL A 124 -11.07 5.38 -19.76
CA VAL A 124 -11.47 4.28 -20.66
C VAL A 124 -10.40 3.20 -20.67
N ILE A 125 -10.82 1.94 -20.67
CA ILE A 125 -9.97 0.77 -20.88
C ILE A 125 -10.09 0.36 -22.34
N GLU A 126 -8.98 0.44 -23.09
CA GLU A 126 -8.91 -0.05 -24.48
C GLU A 126 -8.58 -1.55 -24.47
N ARG A 127 -9.61 -2.37 -24.58
CA ARG A 127 -9.46 -3.83 -24.58
C ARG A 127 -9.15 -4.37 -25.97
N ARG A 128 -8.56 -5.59 -26.04
CA ARG A 128 -8.08 -6.25 -27.26
C ARG A 128 -7.01 -5.40 -27.97
N VAL A 129 -6.21 -4.68 -27.17
CA VAL A 129 -5.07 -3.90 -27.66
C VAL A 129 -3.80 -4.45 -27.02
N HIS A 130 -2.86 -4.86 -27.83
CA HIS A 130 -1.61 -5.48 -27.40
C HIS A 130 -0.41 -4.57 -27.76
N LEU A 131 0.52 -4.39 -26.82
CA LEU A 131 1.82 -3.78 -27.10
C LEU A 131 2.74 -4.83 -27.75
N ASN A 132 3.09 -4.62 -29.03
CA ASN A 132 3.99 -5.53 -29.74
C ASN A 132 5.46 -5.24 -29.42
N SER A 133 5.84 -3.97 -29.53
CA SER A 133 7.21 -3.48 -29.29
C SER A 133 7.20 -2.00 -28.98
N PHE A 134 8.32 -1.51 -28.50
CA PHE A 134 8.54 -0.09 -28.32
C PHE A 134 10.01 0.28 -28.50
N GLU A 135 10.27 1.54 -28.83
CA GLU A 135 11.60 2.12 -28.94
C GLU A 135 11.65 3.43 -28.13
N GLN A 136 12.64 3.57 -27.26
CA GLN A 136 12.84 4.79 -26.50
C GLN A 136 13.63 5.83 -27.33
N LYS A 137 13.19 7.07 -27.29
CA LYS A 137 13.86 8.27 -27.76
C LYS A 137 14.21 9.15 -26.56
N ASP A 138 14.90 10.25 -26.79
CA ASP A 138 15.36 11.13 -25.70
C ASP A 138 14.21 11.71 -24.88
N ASP A 139 13.10 12.09 -25.51
CA ASP A 139 11.97 12.77 -24.90
C ASP A 139 10.65 11.98 -24.91
N HIS A 140 10.58 10.84 -25.62
CA HIS A 140 9.38 10.02 -25.73
C HIS A 140 9.69 8.54 -26.01
N VAL A 141 8.65 7.72 -26.01
CA VAL A 141 8.67 6.29 -26.41
C VAL A 141 7.75 6.14 -27.61
N VAL A 142 8.23 5.47 -28.65
CA VAL A 142 7.43 5.08 -29.82
C VAL A 142 6.95 3.65 -29.62
N CYS A 143 5.65 3.44 -29.50
CA CYS A 143 5.02 2.16 -29.21
C CYS A 143 4.28 1.64 -30.44
N SER A 144 4.47 0.36 -30.78
CA SER A 144 3.70 -0.35 -31.79
C SER A 144 2.60 -1.18 -31.11
N LEU A 145 1.37 -0.85 -31.41
CA LEU A 145 0.18 -1.54 -30.88
C LEU A 145 -0.49 -2.37 -31.96
N SER A 146 -1.08 -3.50 -31.60
CA SER A 146 -1.99 -4.24 -32.46
C SER A 146 -3.39 -4.26 -31.85
N HIS A 147 -4.38 -4.14 -32.71
CA HIS A 147 -5.81 -4.22 -32.41
C HIS A 147 -6.41 -5.46 -33.04
N GLU A 148 -7.65 -5.78 -32.69
CA GLU A 148 -8.42 -6.83 -33.35
C GLU A 148 -8.49 -6.60 -34.87
N GLY A 149 -8.35 -7.66 -35.68
CA GLY A 149 -8.36 -7.59 -37.15
C GLY A 149 -7.05 -7.12 -37.77
N ASP A 150 -5.91 -7.43 -37.16
CA ASP A 150 -4.54 -7.16 -37.65
C ASP A 150 -4.21 -5.67 -37.89
N ARG A 151 -5.03 -4.75 -37.36
CA ARG A 151 -4.76 -3.33 -37.42
C ARG A 151 -3.61 -2.97 -36.49
N THR A 152 -2.56 -2.40 -37.04
CA THR A 152 -1.44 -1.85 -36.29
C THR A 152 -1.57 -0.34 -36.11
N GLU A 153 -1.13 0.18 -34.98
CA GLU A 153 -1.10 1.59 -34.63
C GLU A 153 0.27 1.92 -34.05
N THR A 154 0.81 3.07 -34.42
CA THR A 154 2.00 3.62 -33.77
C THR A 154 1.58 4.76 -32.83
N VAL A 155 1.98 4.70 -31.57
CA VAL A 155 1.67 5.70 -30.55
C VAL A 155 2.96 6.26 -29.99
N MET A 156 3.04 7.59 -29.85
CA MET A 156 4.13 8.26 -29.14
C MET A 156 3.66 8.64 -27.74
N ALA A 157 4.38 8.21 -26.71
CA ALA A 157 4.08 8.54 -25.32
C ALA A 157 5.31 9.12 -24.63
N ARG A 158 5.11 10.11 -23.75
CA ARG A 158 6.22 10.64 -22.93
C ARG A 158 6.73 9.60 -21.95
N TYR A 159 5.81 8.80 -21.39
CA TYR A 159 6.14 7.69 -20.50
C TYR A 159 5.36 6.43 -20.88
N LEU A 160 6.02 5.27 -20.78
CA LEU A 160 5.44 3.94 -20.94
C LEU A 160 5.47 3.23 -19.59
N ILE A 161 4.31 2.82 -19.08
CA ILE A 161 4.21 2.13 -17.78
C ILE A 161 3.74 0.69 -17.99
N GLY A 162 4.60 -0.27 -17.66
CA GLY A 162 4.30 -1.69 -17.69
C GLY A 162 3.61 -2.14 -16.41
N CYS A 163 2.29 -2.36 -16.49
CA CYS A 163 1.46 -3.01 -15.47
C CYS A 163 0.95 -4.37 -15.98
N ASP A 164 1.66 -4.98 -16.94
CA ASP A 164 1.28 -6.13 -17.75
C ASP A 164 1.69 -7.48 -17.14
N GLY A 165 1.89 -7.49 -15.83
CA GLY A 165 2.00 -8.69 -15.02
C GLY A 165 3.30 -9.48 -15.19
N ALA A 166 3.32 -10.72 -14.67
CA ALA A 166 4.50 -11.58 -14.60
C ALA A 166 5.17 -11.87 -15.95
N HIS A 167 4.41 -11.83 -17.03
CA HIS A 167 4.89 -12.08 -18.40
C HIS A 167 5.21 -10.81 -19.19
N SER A 168 5.32 -9.67 -18.52
CA SER A 168 5.45 -8.31 -19.03
C SER A 168 6.24 -8.21 -20.36
N THR A 169 5.57 -7.63 -21.35
CA THR A 169 6.16 -7.25 -22.65
C THR A 169 7.07 -6.03 -22.46
N VAL A 170 6.68 -5.10 -21.59
CA VAL A 170 7.50 -3.90 -21.30
C VAL A 170 8.84 -4.30 -20.66
N ARG A 171 8.83 -5.16 -19.64
CA ARG A 171 10.07 -5.67 -19.01
C ARG A 171 10.98 -6.36 -20.01
N LYS A 172 10.42 -7.26 -20.83
CA LYS A 172 11.17 -7.99 -21.86
C LYS A 172 11.75 -7.04 -22.91
N GLY A 173 10.97 -6.07 -23.35
CA GLY A 173 11.42 -5.04 -24.30
C GLY A 173 12.54 -4.16 -23.77
N LEU A 174 12.62 -3.97 -22.45
CA LEU A 174 13.74 -3.30 -21.77
C LEU A 174 14.98 -4.18 -21.63
N GLY A 175 14.90 -5.48 -21.92
CA GLY A 175 15.99 -6.42 -21.71
C GLY A 175 16.31 -6.66 -20.23
N LEU A 176 15.42 -6.30 -19.31
CA LEU A 176 15.65 -6.43 -17.88
C LEU A 176 15.47 -7.89 -17.42
N PRO A 177 16.50 -8.51 -16.83
CA PRO A 177 16.39 -9.85 -16.29
C PRO A 177 15.43 -9.86 -15.10
N PHE A 178 14.68 -10.96 -14.95
CA PHE A 178 13.82 -11.20 -13.81
C PHE A 178 14.55 -12.13 -12.85
N ILE A 179 15.28 -11.53 -11.89
CA ILE A 179 16.24 -12.21 -11.02
C ILE A 179 15.51 -12.81 -9.82
N GLY A 180 15.85 -14.06 -9.48
CA GLY A 180 15.33 -14.79 -8.33
C GLY A 180 15.02 -16.24 -8.63
N ASP A 181 14.34 -16.91 -7.70
CA ASP A 181 14.14 -18.34 -7.67
C ASP A 181 12.73 -18.75 -8.11
N THR A 182 12.62 -20.01 -8.54
CA THR A 182 11.36 -20.71 -8.73
C THR A 182 11.30 -21.84 -7.72
N TYR A 183 10.22 -21.91 -6.94
CA TYR A 183 10.01 -23.03 -6.04
C TYR A 183 9.59 -24.27 -6.78
N GLU A 184 10.07 -25.43 -6.36
CA GLU A 184 9.61 -26.72 -6.87
C GLU A 184 8.16 -27.01 -6.45
N TRP A 185 7.69 -26.33 -5.42
CA TRP A 185 6.35 -26.54 -4.87
C TRP A 185 5.26 -25.93 -5.75
N ARG A 186 4.18 -26.66 -5.86
CA ARG A 186 2.97 -26.17 -6.52
C ARG A 186 1.95 -25.71 -5.47
N LEU A 187 1.27 -24.66 -5.77
CA LEU A 187 0.13 -24.18 -5.01
C LEU A 187 -1.14 -24.54 -5.73
N THR A 188 -2.05 -25.20 -5.02
CA THR A 188 -3.37 -25.57 -5.54
C THR A 188 -4.41 -24.78 -4.78
N GLN A 189 -5.29 -24.06 -5.50
CA GLN A 189 -6.32 -23.19 -4.94
C GLN A 189 -7.68 -23.49 -5.53
N ALA A 190 -8.73 -23.33 -4.70
CA ALA A 190 -10.12 -23.35 -5.13
C ALA A 190 -10.98 -22.39 -4.32
N ASP A 191 -11.93 -21.73 -4.98
CA ASP A 191 -13.03 -21.02 -4.32
C ASP A 191 -14.23 -21.96 -4.26
N VAL A 192 -14.57 -22.39 -3.06
CA VAL A 192 -15.53 -23.47 -2.78
C VAL A 192 -16.48 -23.11 -1.65
N ARG A 193 -17.57 -23.86 -1.54
CA ARG A 193 -18.38 -23.92 -0.34
C ARG A 193 -17.86 -25.01 0.57
N ILE A 194 -17.72 -24.71 1.89
CA ILE A 194 -17.32 -25.68 2.91
C ILE A 194 -18.43 -25.78 3.94
N ASP A 195 -18.96 -27.00 4.11
CA ASP A 195 -19.81 -27.37 5.23
C ASP A 195 -18.90 -27.95 6.31
N TRP A 196 -18.63 -27.13 7.33
CA TRP A 196 -17.76 -27.51 8.44
C TRP A 196 -18.46 -28.47 9.38
N SER A 197 -17.75 -29.48 9.85
CA SER A 197 -18.26 -30.44 10.86
C SER A 197 -18.33 -29.85 12.27
N ILE A 198 -17.71 -28.70 12.48
CA ILE A 198 -17.63 -27.98 13.75
C ILE A 198 -17.99 -26.52 13.57
N ALA A 199 -18.50 -25.89 14.63
CA ALA A 199 -18.71 -24.45 14.64
C ALA A 199 -17.38 -23.71 14.64
N GLN A 200 -17.22 -22.73 13.74
CA GLN A 200 -16.05 -21.88 13.68
C GLN A 200 -16.45 -20.42 13.48
N PRO A 201 -15.58 -19.45 13.86
CA PRO A 201 -15.76 -18.07 13.49
C PRO A 201 -15.79 -17.90 11.96
N THR A 202 -16.75 -17.14 11.47
CA THR A 202 -16.92 -16.92 10.01
C THR A 202 -16.09 -15.76 9.48
N ASP A 203 -15.37 -15.06 10.36
CA ASP A 203 -14.53 -13.91 10.11
C ASP A 203 -13.07 -14.13 10.52
N GLU A 204 -12.63 -15.38 10.56
CA GLU A 204 -11.24 -15.76 10.82
C GLU A 204 -10.72 -16.70 9.73
N ALA A 205 -9.47 -16.51 9.34
CA ALA A 205 -8.76 -17.43 8.47
C ALA A 205 -8.15 -18.57 9.30
N VAL A 206 -8.04 -19.76 8.70
CA VAL A 206 -7.44 -20.93 9.36
C VAL A 206 -6.42 -21.61 8.46
N VAL A 207 -5.32 -22.06 9.04
CA VAL A 207 -4.32 -22.94 8.42
C VAL A 207 -4.21 -24.21 9.27
N PHE A 208 -4.58 -25.32 8.70
CA PHE A 208 -4.39 -26.64 9.30
C PHE A 208 -2.99 -27.15 9.03
N LEU A 209 -2.27 -27.50 10.08
CA LEU A 209 -0.94 -28.11 10.00
C LEU A 209 -1.10 -29.63 10.11
N SER A 210 -0.90 -30.32 8.99
CA SER A 210 -0.91 -31.79 8.95
C SER A 210 0.44 -32.34 8.47
N ALA A 211 0.68 -33.62 8.70
CA ALA A 211 1.88 -34.32 8.23
C ALA A 211 1.96 -34.39 6.69
N GLN A 212 0.81 -34.29 6.01
CA GLN A 212 0.68 -34.31 4.55
C GLN A 212 0.83 -32.90 3.92
N GLY A 213 1.08 -31.88 4.74
CA GLY A 213 1.23 -30.49 4.33
C GLY A 213 0.10 -29.60 4.84
N PRO A 214 0.27 -28.27 4.74
CA PRO A 214 -0.73 -27.34 5.21
C PRO A 214 -1.93 -27.25 4.28
N LEU A 215 -3.10 -26.95 4.87
CA LEU A 215 -4.32 -26.59 4.17
C LEU A 215 -4.86 -25.30 4.79
N ALA A 216 -4.95 -24.25 4.00
CA ALA A 216 -5.49 -22.97 4.45
C ALA A 216 -6.92 -22.76 3.93
N ALA A 217 -7.78 -22.16 4.74
CA ALA A 217 -9.10 -21.72 4.37
C ALA A 217 -9.31 -20.26 4.78
N PHE A 218 -9.54 -19.39 3.78
CA PHE A 218 -9.83 -17.97 3.97
C PHE A 218 -11.31 -17.72 3.66
N PRO A 219 -12.06 -17.03 4.55
CA PRO A 219 -13.46 -16.72 4.29
C PRO A 219 -13.58 -15.79 3.07
N LEU A 220 -14.58 -16.03 2.23
CA LEU A 220 -14.94 -15.20 1.08
C LEU A 220 -16.35 -14.65 1.25
N PRO A 221 -16.74 -13.62 0.48
CA PRO A 221 -18.13 -13.17 0.40
C PRO A 221 -19.07 -14.31 0.00
N GLY A 222 -20.25 -14.35 0.60
CA GLY A 222 -21.25 -15.39 0.39
C GLY A 222 -21.35 -16.40 1.54
N GLU A 223 -22.41 -17.21 1.52
CA GLU A 223 -22.69 -18.18 2.57
C GLU A 223 -21.75 -19.37 2.50
N ARG A 224 -20.94 -19.58 3.55
CA ARG A 224 -19.96 -20.69 3.69
C ARG A 224 -18.94 -20.76 2.54
N ARG A 225 -18.64 -19.62 1.91
CA ARG A 225 -17.63 -19.50 0.86
C ARG A 225 -16.24 -19.34 1.44
N TYR A 226 -15.30 -20.09 0.92
CA TYR A 226 -13.91 -20.09 1.34
C TYR A 226 -12.99 -20.29 0.14
N ARG A 227 -11.83 -19.65 0.19
CA ARG A 227 -10.69 -20.06 -0.62
C ARG A 227 -9.90 -21.12 0.11
N LEU A 228 -9.87 -22.31 -0.45
CA LEU A 228 -8.97 -23.39 -0.02
C LEU A 228 -7.62 -23.24 -0.76
N ILE A 229 -6.54 -23.35 0.01
CA ILE A 229 -5.16 -23.28 -0.50
C ILE A 229 -4.40 -24.47 0.06
N ALA A 230 -3.89 -25.33 -0.81
CA ALA A 230 -3.04 -26.46 -0.44
C ALA A 230 -1.65 -26.29 -1.05
N PHE A 231 -0.62 -26.50 -0.23
CA PHE A 231 0.76 -26.51 -0.68
C PHE A 231 1.16 -27.93 -1.05
N ASP A 232 1.94 -28.04 -2.13
CA ASP A 232 2.52 -29.29 -2.63
C ASP A 232 1.47 -30.41 -2.80
N ALA A 233 0.36 -30.06 -3.42
CA ALA A 233 -0.66 -31.03 -3.81
C ALA A 233 -0.30 -31.59 -5.19
N PRO A 234 0.03 -32.89 -5.30
CA PRO A 234 0.52 -33.47 -6.56
C PRO A 234 -0.56 -33.69 -7.60
N GLU A 235 -1.83 -33.66 -7.22
CA GLU A 235 -2.96 -34.01 -8.04
C GLU A 235 -3.56 -32.82 -8.81
N GLU A 236 -4.25 -33.08 -9.91
CA GLU A 236 -4.96 -32.03 -10.66
C GLU A 236 -6.01 -31.33 -9.78
N PRO A 237 -6.29 -30.04 -10.01
CA PRO A 237 -7.24 -29.26 -9.24
C PRO A 237 -8.68 -29.62 -9.59
N THR A 238 -9.18 -30.76 -9.07
CA THR A 238 -10.57 -31.21 -9.19
C THR A 238 -11.29 -31.12 -7.85
N LEU A 239 -12.63 -31.04 -7.86
CA LEU A 239 -13.42 -31.01 -6.62
C LEU A 239 -13.18 -32.26 -5.76
N ALA A 240 -13.04 -33.43 -6.37
CA ALA A 240 -12.75 -34.69 -5.69
C ALA A 240 -11.39 -34.60 -4.96
N ASN A 241 -10.38 -34.03 -5.60
CA ASN A 241 -9.06 -33.86 -5.01
C ASN A 241 -9.06 -32.82 -3.89
N PHE A 242 -9.86 -31.76 -3.98
CA PHE A 242 -10.04 -30.80 -2.88
C PHE A 242 -10.78 -31.44 -1.69
N GLN A 243 -11.78 -32.31 -1.92
CA GLN A 243 -12.39 -33.09 -0.84
C GLN A 243 -11.37 -34.01 -0.17
N LYS A 244 -10.56 -34.71 -0.97
CA LYS A 244 -9.50 -35.59 -0.46
C LYS A 244 -8.47 -34.79 0.38
N LEU A 245 -8.04 -33.61 -0.10
CA LEU A 245 -7.15 -32.71 0.66
C LEU A 245 -7.78 -32.27 1.97
N MET A 246 -9.09 -31.99 2.00
CA MET A 246 -9.83 -31.66 3.23
C MET A 246 -9.86 -32.87 4.18
N ASP A 247 -10.13 -34.07 3.69
CA ASP A 247 -10.19 -35.30 4.48
C ASP A 247 -8.82 -35.67 5.07
N GLU A 248 -7.73 -35.41 4.34
CA GLU A 248 -6.35 -35.72 4.77
C GLU A 248 -5.74 -34.66 5.66
N ARG A 249 -6.01 -33.38 5.40
CA ARG A 249 -5.29 -32.24 6.01
C ARG A 249 -6.15 -31.38 6.92
N GLY A 250 -7.48 -31.37 6.72
CA GLY A 250 -8.45 -30.61 7.48
C GLY A 250 -9.20 -31.47 8.51
N PRO A 251 -10.22 -30.88 9.19
CA PRO A 251 -11.05 -31.58 10.16
C PRO A 251 -11.90 -32.69 9.49
N THR A 252 -12.10 -33.76 10.24
CA THR A 252 -12.91 -34.90 9.77
C THR A 252 -14.39 -34.51 9.60
N GLY A 253 -15.02 -35.01 8.55
CA GLY A 253 -16.46 -34.81 8.30
C GLY A 253 -16.84 -33.47 7.66
N CYS A 254 -15.86 -32.68 7.20
CA CYS A 254 -16.11 -31.49 6.40
C CYS A 254 -16.44 -31.85 4.95
N ARG A 255 -17.36 -31.13 4.33
CA ARG A 255 -17.75 -31.32 2.94
C ARG A 255 -17.37 -30.11 2.09
N VAL A 256 -16.65 -30.37 1.00
CA VAL A 256 -16.29 -29.37 -0.02
C VAL A 256 -17.23 -29.50 -1.22
N SER A 257 -17.83 -28.41 -1.68
CA SER A 257 -18.81 -28.41 -2.74
C SER A 257 -18.81 -27.10 -3.52
N ASP A 258 -19.56 -27.05 -4.61
CA ASP A 258 -19.89 -25.85 -5.38
C ASP A 258 -18.65 -24.98 -5.73
N PRO A 259 -17.71 -25.49 -6.55
CA PRO A 259 -16.52 -24.76 -6.93
C PRO A 259 -16.84 -23.63 -7.93
N HIS A 260 -16.34 -22.41 -7.68
CA HIS A 260 -16.39 -21.34 -8.67
C HIS A 260 -15.23 -21.43 -9.65
N TRP A 261 -14.04 -21.77 -9.15
CA TRP A 261 -12.86 -22.07 -9.96
C TRP A 261 -11.84 -22.87 -9.17
N MET A 262 -10.95 -23.53 -9.89
CA MET A 262 -9.86 -24.33 -9.32
C MET A 262 -8.63 -24.17 -10.20
N VAL A 263 -7.44 -24.01 -9.57
CA VAL A 263 -6.19 -23.81 -10.31
C VAL A 263 -5.00 -24.40 -9.55
N GLN A 264 -3.99 -24.81 -10.29
CA GLN A 264 -2.67 -25.13 -9.78
C GLN A 264 -1.62 -24.27 -10.50
N PHE A 265 -0.67 -23.71 -9.76
CA PHE A 265 0.42 -22.91 -10.32
C PHE A 265 1.72 -23.04 -9.53
N THR A 266 2.83 -22.72 -10.20
CA THR A 266 4.16 -22.71 -9.60
C THR A 266 4.42 -21.35 -8.96
N ILE A 267 5.10 -21.34 -7.80
CA ILE A 267 5.47 -20.14 -7.10
C ILE A 267 6.81 -19.63 -7.63
N HIS A 268 6.87 -18.35 -7.95
CA HIS A 268 8.10 -17.66 -8.33
C HIS A 268 8.36 -16.52 -7.35
N CYS A 269 9.65 -16.29 -7.03
CA CYS A 269 10.12 -15.14 -6.26
C CYS A 269 11.18 -14.44 -7.08
N ARG A 270 10.81 -13.36 -7.78
CA ARG A 270 11.69 -12.68 -8.73
C ARG A 270 11.47 -11.18 -8.70
N GLN A 271 12.53 -10.41 -8.94
CA GLN A 271 12.48 -8.96 -9.05
C GLN A 271 13.42 -8.49 -10.15
N VAL A 272 13.05 -7.38 -10.81
CA VAL A 272 13.94 -6.69 -11.74
C VAL A 272 14.95 -5.85 -10.97
N GLU A 273 16.08 -5.56 -11.59
CA GLU A 273 17.13 -4.73 -11.02
C GLU A 273 16.72 -3.25 -10.93
N ARG A 274 15.87 -2.77 -11.85
CA ARG A 274 15.44 -1.37 -11.93
C ARG A 274 13.97 -1.27 -12.29
N TYR A 275 13.25 -0.38 -11.61
CA TYR A 275 11.84 -0.09 -11.89
C TYR A 275 11.66 1.01 -12.94
N ARG A 276 12.70 1.81 -13.16
CA ARG A 276 12.76 2.83 -14.21
C ARG A 276 13.94 2.59 -15.13
N SER A 277 13.70 2.69 -16.44
CA SER A 277 14.74 2.71 -17.47
C SER A 277 14.37 3.76 -18.50
N GLY A 278 14.98 4.94 -18.41
CA GLY A 278 14.64 6.09 -19.25
C GLY A 278 13.18 6.54 -19.07
N ARG A 279 12.40 6.42 -20.13
CA ARG A 279 10.98 6.80 -20.20
C ARG A 279 10.03 5.63 -19.93
N ALA A 280 10.54 4.44 -19.70
CA ALA A 280 9.74 3.26 -19.38
C ALA A 280 9.89 2.89 -17.90
N LEU A 281 8.75 2.62 -17.24
CA LEU A 281 8.68 2.22 -15.83
C LEU A 281 7.88 0.92 -15.69
N LEU A 282 8.21 0.13 -14.69
CA LEU A 282 7.54 -1.13 -14.36
C LEU A 282 6.85 -1.03 -13.00
N CYS A 283 5.65 -1.61 -12.89
CA CYS A 283 4.81 -1.52 -11.71
C CYS A 283 4.15 -2.89 -11.42
N GLY A 284 4.11 -3.30 -10.14
CA GLY A 284 3.54 -4.56 -9.69
C GLY A 284 4.26 -5.77 -10.26
N ASP A 285 3.50 -6.80 -10.66
CA ASP A 285 4.04 -8.09 -11.15
C ASP A 285 4.94 -7.96 -12.40
N ALA A 286 4.90 -6.85 -13.11
CA ALA A 286 5.86 -6.55 -14.18
C ALA A 286 7.28 -6.32 -13.63
N ALA A 287 7.39 -5.80 -12.40
CA ALA A 287 8.64 -5.48 -11.72
C ALA A 287 9.05 -6.53 -10.70
N HIS A 288 8.12 -7.16 -9.99
CA HIS A 288 8.38 -8.14 -8.93
C HIS A 288 7.23 -9.12 -8.75
N ILE A 289 7.56 -10.39 -8.55
CA ILE A 289 6.62 -11.45 -8.16
C ILE A 289 7.18 -12.17 -6.95
N HIS A 290 6.32 -12.54 -6.02
CA HIS A 290 6.72 -13.23 -4.80
C HIS A 290 5.74 -14.34 -4.41
N SER A 291 6.12 -15.10 -3.37
CA SER A 291 5.27 -16.15 -2.83
C SER A 291 3.92 -15.57 -2.37
N PRO A 292 2.80 -16.25 -2.61
CA PRO A 292 1.50 -15.81 -2.13
C PRO A 292 1.33 -15.91 -0.62
N VAL A 293 2.32 -16.42 0.11
CA VAL A 293 2.32 -16.47 1.58
C VAL A 293 2.24 -15.04 2.12
N GLY A 294 1.21 -14.77 2.92
CA GLY A 294 0.92 -13.44 3.46
C GLY A 294 0.02 -12.56 2.58
N GLY A 295 -0.25 -12.92 1.31
CA GLY A 295 -1.18 -12.18 0.44
C GLY A 295 -0.70 -10.78 0.02
N GLN A 296 0.62 -10.52 0.00
CA GLN A 296 1.18 -9.17 -0.16
C GLN A 296 1.32 -8.68 -1.61
N GLY A 297 1.28 -9.56 -2.64
CA GLY A 297 1.61 -9.21 -4.02
C GLY A 297 0.74 -8.12 -4.63
N LEU A 298 -0.56 -8.31 -4.57
CA LEU A 298 -1.52 -7.33 -5.07
C LEU A 298 -1.37 -6.00 -4.32
N ASN A 299 -1.21 -6.05 -3.01
CA ASN A 299 -1.08 -4.87 -2.14
C ASN A 299 0.18 -4.07 -2.46
N THR A 300 1.33 -4.74 -2.58
CA THR A 300 2.59 -4.10 -2.99
C THR A 300 2.45 -3.42 -4.35
N GLY A 301 1.82 -4.10 -5.33
CA GLY A 301 1.60 -3.53 -6.67
C GLY A 301 0.66 -2.32 -6.68
N VAL A 302 -0.41 -2.33 -5.89
CA VAL A 302 -1.31 -1.17 -5.71
C VAL A 302 -0.54 0.01 -5.10
N GLN A 303 0.29 -0.23 -4.09
CA GLN A 303 1.13 0.80 -3.49
C GLN A 303 2.19 1.34 -4.46
N ASP A 304 2.72 0.50 -5.37
CA ASP A 304 3.62 0.96 -6.45
C ASP A 304 2.90 1.96 -7.36
N ALA A 305 1.70 1.60 -7.83
CA ALA A 305 0.89 2.44 -8.70
C ALA A 305 0.55 3.78 -8.04
N TYR A 306 0.19 3.73 -6.77
CA TYR A 306 -0.15 4.92 -6.00
C TYR A 306 1.06 5.84 -5.79
N ASN A 307 2.22 5.27 -5.40
CA ASN A 307 3.48 6.01 -5.26
C ASN A 307 3.93 6.66 -6.56
N LEU A 308 3.74 5.99 -7.70
CA LEU A 308 4.11 6.49 -9.02
C LEU A 308 3.14 7.55 -9.53
N GLY A 309 1.83 7.40 -9.27
CA GLY A 309 0.77 8.21 -9.85
C GLY A 309 0.90 9.70 -9.54
N TRP A 310 1.05 10.08 -8.26
CA TRP A 310 1.19 11.48 -7.87
C TRP A 310 2.50 12.11 -8.38
N LYS A 311 3.59 11.31 -8.47
CA LYS A 311 4.88 11.77 -9.01
C LYS A 311 4.77 12.09 -10.50
N LEU A 312 4.11 11.21 -11.27
CA LEU A 312 3.79 11.48 -12.69
C LEU A 312 2.91 12.72 -12.84
N GLY A 313 1.95 12.92 -11.92
CA GLY A 313 1.11 14.10 -11.86
C GLY A 313 1.93 15.39 -11.75
N LEU A 314 2.82 15.48 -10.79
CA LEU A 314 3.67 16.65 -10.58
C LEU A 314 4.62 16.92 -11.76
N VAL A 315 5.23 15.86 -12.31
CA VAL A 315 6.14 15.98 -13.46
C VAL A 315 5.38 16.37 -14.73
N HIS A 316 4.17 15.84 -14.95
CA HIS A 316 3.35 16.21 -16.11
C HIS A 316 2.98 17.69 -16.10
N HIS A 317 2.60 18.21 -14.94
CA HIS A 317 2.23 19.62 -14.78
C HIS A 317 3.44 20.58 -14.69
N GLY A 318 4.66 20.06 -14.80
CA GLY A 318 5.89 20.88 -14.76
C GLY A 318 6.20 21.48 -13.40
N ILE A 319 5.63 20.92 -12.30
CA ILE A 319 5.85 21.36 -10.93
C ILE A 319 7.10 20.74 -10.37
N ALA A 320 7.34 19.47 -10.71
CA ALA A 320 8.55 18.76 -10.31
C ALA A 320 9.38 18.38 -11.53
N LYS A 321 10.69 18.27 -11.31
CA LYS A 321 11.65 17.81 -12.30
C LYS A 321 11.44 16.33 -12.61
N ASP A 322 11.81 15.89 -13.83
CA ASP A 322 11.75 14.47 -14.24
C ASP A 322 12.49 13.52 -13.27
N ALA A 323 13.54 14.03 -12.61
CA ALA A 323 14.31 13.29 -11.59
C ALA A 323 13.47 12.84 -10.38
N LEU A 324 12.31 13.46 -10.11
CA LEU A 324 11.39 13.00 -9.09
C LEU A 324 10.98 11.52 -9.31
N LEU A 325 10.85 11.10 -10.58
CA LEU A 325 10.48 9.72 -10.92
C LEU A 325 11.55 8.69 -10.56
N ASP A 326 12.81 9.09 -10.33
CA ASP A 326 13.87 8.17 -9.88
C ASP A 326 13.59 7.72 -8.44
N SER A 327 12.98 8.59 -7.63
CA SER A 327 12.58 8.24 -6.27
C SER A 327 11.57 7.09 -6.20
N TYR A 328 10.83 6.80 -7.28
CA TYR A 328 9.96 5.64 -7.36
C TYR A 328 10.75 4.33 -7.20
N HIS A 329 11.85 4.19 -7.92
CA HIS A 329 12.74 3.03 -7.78
C HIS A 329 13.36 2.97 -6.38
N GLU A 330 13.91 4.08 -5.90
CA GLU A 330 14.61 4.17 -4.61
C GLU A 330 13.68 3.83 -3.42
N GLU A 331 12.40 4.11 -3.54
CA GLU A 331 11.39 3.82 -2.52
C GLU A 331 10.80 2.41 -2.65
N ARG A 332 10.39 2.00 -3.85
CA ARG A 332 9.57 0.80 -4.03
C ARG A 332 10.39 -0.48 -4.24
N HIS A 333 11.57 -0.38 -4.87
CA HIS A 333 12.44 -1.53 -5.04
C HIS A 333 12.90 -2.16 -3.71
N PRO A 334 13.34 -1.40 -2.68
CA PRO A 334 13.70 -1.98 -1.39
C PRO A 334 12.51 -2.59 -0.63
N VAL A 335 11.30 -2.03 -0.78
CA VAL A 335 10.08 -2.58 -0.19
C VAL A 335 9.80 -3.96 -0.77
N ALA A 336 9.73 -4.09 -2.10
CA ALA A 336 9.52 -5.39 -2.73
C ALA A 336 10.63 -6.39 -2.41
N ALA A 337 11.89 -5.96 -2.35
CA ALA A 337 13.01 -6.82 -1.92
C ALA A 337 12.85 -7.31 -0.47
N THR A 338 12.26 -6.50 0.41
CA THR A 338 11.97 -6.90 1.79
C THR A 338 10.82 -7.89 1.85
N VAL A 339 9.74 -7.65 1.10
CA VAL A 339 8.61 -8.57 0.95
C VAL A 339 9.09 -9.92 0.39
N LEU A 340 9.91 -9.92 -0.66
CA LEU A 340 10.51 -11.12 -1.23
C LEU A 340 11.28 -11.93 -0.17
N ARG A 341 12.15 -11.29 0.59
CA ARG A 341 12.94 -11.96 1.65
C ARG A 341 12.07 -12.49 2.79
N SER A 342 11.08 -11.72 3.24
CA SER A 342 10.19 -12.14 4.34
C SER A 342 9.29 -13.31 3.93
N THR A 343 8.69 -13.26 2.73
CA THR A 343 7.85 -14.33 2.20
C THR A 343 8.66 -15.58 1.86
N ASP A 344 9.90 -15.44 1.36
CA ASP A 344 10.84 -16.54 1.15
C ASP A 344 11.20 -17.23 2.47
N SER A 345 11.58 -16.45 3.49
CA SER A 345 11.90 -16.97 4.82
C SER A 345 10.71 -17.67 5.47
N ALA A 346 9.51 -17.10 5.37
CA ALA A 346 8.27 -17.70 5.86
C ALA A 346 7.96 -19.02 5.14
N THR A 347 8.11 -19.05 3.82
CA THR A 347 7.87 -20.23 2.99
C THR A 347 8.86 -21.35 3.30
N LYS A 348 10.16 -21.03 3.42
CA LYS A 348 11.20 -22.00 3.81
C LYS A 348 11.01 -22.48 5.25
N GLY A 349 10.68 -21.57 6.17
CA GLY A 349 10.39 -21.91 7.58
C GLY A 349 9.20 -22.85 7.71
N LEU A 350 8.12 -22.60 6.96
CA LEU A 350 6.97 -23.51 6.92
C LEU A 350 7.40 -24.90 6.41
N GLY A 351 8.22 -24.97 5.36
CA GLY A 351 8.74 -26.24 4.83
C GLY A 351 9.55 -27.04 5.85
N VAL A 352 10.37 -26.38 6.67
CA VAL A 352 11.14 -27.04 7.75
C VAL A 352 10.21 -27.56 8.85
N LEU A 353 9.24 -26.75 9.26
CA LEU A 353 8.26 -27.11 10.28
C LEU A 353 7.39 -28.32 9.88
N LEU A 354 7.08 -28.44 8.58
CA LEU A 354 6.29 -29.56 8.05
C LEU A 354 7.08 -30.87 7.93
N LYS A 355 8.41 -30.83 7.83
CA LYS A 355 9.25 -32.03 7.78
C LYS A 355 9.35 -32.75 9.15
N LEU A 356 8.87 -32.14 10.23
CA LEU A 356 8.80 -32.76 11.55
C LEU A 356 7.59 -33.72 11.60
N SER A 357 7.81 -34.97 11.22
CA SER A 357 6.75 -35.97 11.02
C SER A 357 6.45 -36.82 12.28
N SER A 358 7.37 -36.91 13.24
CA SER A 358 7.14 -37.70 14.46
C SER A 358 6.23 -36.99 15.45
N ASP A 359 5.34 -37.73 16.14
CA ASP A 359 4.32 -37.17 17.04
C ASP A 359 4.94 -36.32 18.16
N TRP A 360 6.04 -36.77 18.79
CA TRP A 360 6.70 -36.02 19.84
C TRP A 360 7.30 -34.71 19.33
N ALA A 361 7.87 -34.71 18.10
CA ALA A 361 8.41 -33.50 17.49
C ALA A 361 7.31 -32.50 17.13
N GLN A 362 6.13 -32.99 16.71
CA GLN A 362 4.96 -32.15 16.49
C GLN A 362 4.42 -31.55 17.80
N HIS A 363 4.35 -32.34 18.88
CA HIS A 363 3.96 -31.83 20.21
C HIS A 363 4.94 -30.77 20.72
N LEU A 364 6.26 -30.98 20.59
CA LEU A 364 7.27 -30.02 20.99
C LEU A 364 7.19 -28.74 20.13
N ARG A 365 7.08 -28.88 18.81
CA ARG A 365 6.87 -27.77 17.89
C ARG A 365 5.63 -26.95 18.27
N ASN A 366 4.48 -27.60 18.46
CA ASN A 366 3.23 -26.95 18.79
C ASN A 366 3.31 -26.22 20.14
N GLY A 367 3.99 -26.82 21.12
CA GLY A 367 4.26 -26.20 22.43
C GLY A 367 5.14 -24.94 22.31
N ALA A 368 6.24 -25.03 21.56
CA ALA A 368 7.12 -23.89 21.30
C ALA A 368 6.40 -22.76 20.54
N MET A 369 5.61 -23.09 19.51
CA MET A 369 4.82 -22.12 18.76
C MET A 369 3.78 -21.42 19.64
N ARG A 370 3.07 -22.16 20.50
CA ARG A 370 2.13 -21.58 21.47
C ARG A 370 2.82 -20.58 22.40
N PHE A 371 3.98 -20.96 22.94
CA PHE A 371 4.74 -20.10 23.84
C PHE A 371 5.21 -18.83 23.13
N VAL A 372 5.87 -18.94 21.97
CA VAL A 372 6.37 -17.80 21.21
C VAL A 372 5.23 -16.89 20.77
N SER A 373 4.12 -17.45 20.27
CA SER A 373 2.96 -16.66 19.83
C SER A 373 2.18 -16.02 20.98
N SER A 374 2.35 -16.46 22.24
CA SER A 374 1.74 -15.81 23.40
C SER A 374 2.44 -14.50 23.79
N LEU A 375 3.65 -14.23 23.26
CA LEU A 375 4.38 -13.00 23.53
C LEU A 375 3.75 -11.82 22.77
N SER A 376 3.31 -10.81 23.47
CA SER A 376 2.63 -9.63 22.91
C SER A 376 3.47 -8.89 21.86
N MET A 377 4.80 -8.91 22.01
CA MET A 377 5.73 -8.34 21.02
C MET A 377 5.67 -9.09 19.69
N VAL A 378 5.63 -10.43 19.72
CA VAL A 378 5.56 -11.27 18.51
C VAL A 378 4.21 -11.10 17.83
N GLN A 379 3.12 -11.05 18.58
CA GLN A 379 1.78 -10.80 18.04
C GLN A 379 1.70 -9.44 17.35
N ARG A 380 2.20 -8.37 17.99
CA ARG A 380 2.23 -7.04 17.41
C ARG A 380 3.08 -6.98 16.13
N ALA A 381 4.26 -7.59 16.14
CA ALA A 381 5.12 -7.64 14.96
C ALA A 381 4.46 -8.41 13.80
N ALA A 382 3.82 -9.55 14.08
CA ALA A 382 3.09 -10.32 13.08
C ALA A 382 1.87 -9.55 12.52
N SER A 383 1.09 -8.91 13.39
CA SER A 383 -0.06 -8.09 13.00
C SER A 383 0.36 -6.91 12.11
N ARG A 384 1.42 -6.17 12.47
CA ARG A 384 1.95 -5.06 11.68
C ARG A 384 2.50 -5.51 10.33
N SER A 385 3.23 -6.63 10.29
CA SER A 385 3.73 -7.20 9.03
C SER A 385 2.60 -7.60 8.07
N LEU A 386 1.47 -8.10 8.61
CA LEU A 386 0.28 -8.44 7.82
C LEU A 386 -0.52 -7.22 7.36
N SER A 387 -0.39 -6.07 8.03
CA SER A 387 -1.14 -4.86 7.68
C SER A 387 -0.44 -3.99 6.64
N GLU A 388 0.86 -4.18 6.42
CA GLU A 388 1.76 -3.36 5.59
C GLU A 388 1.83 -1.88 6.04
N LEU A 389 1.42 -1.56 7.28
CA LEU A 389 1.49 -0.21 7.85
C LEU A 389 2.92 0.21 8.21
N ASP A 390 3.83 -0.74 8.36
CA ASP A 390 5.25 -0.49 8.66
C ASP A 390 6.10 -0.17 7.40
N VAL A 391 5.50 -0.13 6.21
CA VAL A 391 6.21 0.30 4.99
C VAL A 391 6.66 1.75 5.17
N ALA A 392 7.95 2.00 4.99
CA ALA A 392 8.54 3.33 5.14
C ALA A 392 9.69 3.57 4.15
N TYR A 393 9.97 4.83 3.88
CA TYR A 393 10.94 5.29 2.89
C TYR A 393 12.08 6.12 3.51
N TYR A 394 12.63 5.67 4.64
CA TYR A 394 13.65 6.41 5.42
C TYR A 394 14.90 6.81 4.63
N LYS A 395 15.20 6.13 3.54
CA LYS A 395 16.37 6.39 2.69
C LYS A 395 15.99 7.07 1.36
N SER A 396 14.76 7.54 1.23
CA SER A 396 14.32 8.22 0.03
C SER A 396 15.09 9.53 -0.18
N PRO A 397 15.47 9.88 -1.43
CA PRO A 397 16.10 11.16 -1.74
C PRO A 397 15.15 12.35 -1.58
N ILE A 398 13.86 12.10 -1.43
CA ILE A 398 12.82 13.13 -1.27
C ILE A 398 12.23 13.15 0.14
N VAL A 399 13.02 12.81 1.15
CA VAL A 399 12.67 12.98 2.56
C VAL A 399 13.79 13.70 3.30
N GLY A 400 13.43 14.50 4.32
CA GLY A 400 14.41 15.28 5.05
C GLY A 400 13.94 15.73 6.43
N GLN A 401 14.90 16.17 7.24
CA GLN A 401 14.63 16.71 8.58
C GLN A 401 15.64 17.79 8.92
N VAL A 402 15.14 18.84 9.57
CA VAL A 402 15.96 19.84 10.26
C VAL A 402 15.51 19.92 11.70
N GLN A 403 16.44 19.72 12.63
CA GLN A 403 16.17 19.84 14.06
C GLN A 403 17.31 20.61 14.72
N SER A 404 16.97 21.78 15.28
CA SER A 404 17.96 22.62 15.96
C SER A 404 18.24 22.07 17.35
N MET A 405 19.53 21.96 17.70
CA MET A 405 19.94 21.61 19.07
C MET A 405 19.59 22.74 20.04
N PRO A 406 19.13 22.45 21.27
CA PRO A 406 18.71 23.46 22.25
C PRO A 406 19.77 24.52 22.59
N TRP A 407 21.05 24.23 22.41
CA TRP A 407 22.18 25.12 22.70
C TRP A 407 22.76 25.88 21.49
N ASN A 408 22.24 25.64 20.28
CA ASN A 408 22.77 26.24 19.05
C ASN A 408 22.08 27.58 18.67
N ARG A 409 21.17 28.09 19.46
CA ARG A 409 20.52 29.39 19.18
C ARG A 409 21.28 30.57 19.75
N SER A 410 21.90 31.33 18.86
CA SER A 410 22.26 32.70 19.02
C SER A 410 21.34 33.52 18.12
N GLY A 411 20.22 34.02 18.66
CA GLY A 411 19.32 34.89 17.89
C GLY A 411 18.08 35.28 18.69
N ASP A 412 17.83 36.57 18.71
CA ASP A 412 16.74 37.27 19.39
C ASP A 412 15.43 37.21 18.59
N ASP A 413 15.05 36.01 18.13
CA ASP A 413 13.90 35.84 17.22
C ASP A 413 12.55 35.65 17.94
N GLY A 414 12.48 35.92 19.24
CA GLY A 414 11.22 35.90 20.01
C GLY A 414 10.56 34.52 20.20
N HIS A 415 11.18 33.43 19.73
CA HIS A 415 10.67 32.07 19.87
C HIS A 415 11.24 31.38 21.11
N GLU A 416 10.39 30.68 21.87
CA GLU A 416 10.87 29.77 22.90
C GLU A 416 11.74 28.69 22.27
N SER A 417 13.00 28.62 22.64
CA SER A 417 13.90 27.55 22.18
C SER A 417 13.43 26.23 22.75
N PRO A 418 13.27 25.16 21.90
CA PRO A 418 12.91 23.86 22.40
C PRO A 418 13.90 23.38 23.45
N GLY A 419 13.39 22.91 24.58
CA GLY A 419 14.21 22.31 25.63
C GLY A 419 14.73 20.93 25.22
N LEU A 420 15.70 20.39 25.98
CA LEU A 420 16.20 19.01 25.74
C LEU A 420 15.06 17.98 25.67
N ARG A 421 14.05 18.11 26.52
CA ARG A 421 12.89 17.23 26.53
C ARG A 421 12.09 17.31 25.24
N ASP A 422 11.90 18.51 24.71
CA ASP A 422 11.14 18.73 23.48
C ASP A 422 11.88 18.16 22.27
N TYR A 423 13.21 18.25 22.28
CA TYR A 423 14.07 17.63 21.29
C TYR A 423 13.87 16.10 21.21
N PHE A 424 13.89 15.41 22.35
CA PHE A 424 13.70 13.97 22.40
C PHE A 424 12.27 13.57 22.04
N VAL A 425 11.26 14.28 22.53
CA VAL A 425 9.85 13.99 22.25
C VAL A 425 9.53 14.19 20.76
N PHE A 426 10.11 15.19 20.10
CA PHE A 426 9.99 15.33 18.64
C PHE A 426 10.65 14.16 17.89
N GLY A 427 11.73 13.60 18.45
CA GLY A 427 12.37 12.38 17.96
C GLY A 427 11.44 11.16 17.94
N ASP A 428 10.49 11.08 18.88
CA ASP A 428 9.50 9.99 18.99
C ASP A 428 8.32 10.15 18.00
N GLY A 429 8.12 11.33 17.41
CA GLY A 429 7.13 11.56 16.36
C GLY A 429 7.47 10.86 15.03
N PRO A 430 6.54 10.80 14.06
CA PRO A 430 6.75 10.12 12.80
C PRO A 430 7.98 10.67 12.06
N ALA A 431 8.94 9.80 11.78
CA ALA A 431 10.19 10.16 11.12
C ALA A 431 9.95 10.48 9.62
N PRO A 432 10.86 11.22 8.95
CA PRO A 432 10.81 11.38 7.51
C PRO A 432 10.80 10.02 6.80
N GLY A 433 9.91 9.85 5.85
CA GLY A 433 9.68 8.58 5.17
C GLY A 433 8.75 7.60 5.90
N ALA A 434 8.32 7.89 7.12
CA ALA A 434 7.31 7.10 7.82
C ALA A 434 5.90 7.43 7.33
N ARG A 435 5.00 6.46 7.40
CA ARG A 435 3.56 6.69 7.23
C ARG A 435 3.04 7.59 8.35
N VAL A 436 2.17 8.52 8.02
CA VAL A 436 1.46 9.34 9.00
C VAL A 436 0.50 8.45 9.82
N PRO A 437 0.51 8.52 11.16
CA PRO A 437 -0.43 7.79 11.99
C PRO A 437 -1.87 8.27 11.78
N ASP A 438 -2.82 7.35 11.76
CA ASP A 438 -4.24 7.70 11.69
C ASP A 438 -4.78 7.99 13.09
N VAL A 439 -4.53 9.20 13.55
CA VAL A 439 -4.88 9.64 14.89
C VAL A 439 -6.36 10.00 14.96
N HIS A 440 -7.04 9.46 15.96
CA HIS A 440 -8.36 9.94 16.36
C HIS A 440 -8.21 11.16 17.28
N PHE A 441 -8.95 12.21 17.00
CA PHE A 441 -8.95 13.43 17.80
C PHE A 441 -10.34 14.06 17.87
N VAL A 442 -10.56 14.84 18.92
CA VAL A 442 -11.81 15.55 19.14
C VAL A 442 -11.70 16.95 18.53
N SER A 443 -12.72 17.40 17.79
CA SER A 443 -12.83 18.77 17.29
C SER A 443 -14.17 19.39 17.71
N GLU A 444 -14.29 20.75 17.65
CA GLU A 444 -15.49 21.49 18.09
C GLU A 444 -16.83 20.98 17.54
N GLN A 445 -16.83 20.37 16.37
CA GLN A 445 -18.07 20.01 15.66
C GLN A 445 -18.36 18.49 15.64
N VAL A 446 -17.37 17.65 15.98
CA VAL A 446 -17.48 16.19 15.92
C VAL A 446 -16.61 15.58 17.01
N ASP A 447 -17.20 14.72 17.83
CA ASP A 447 -16.52 14.09 18.98
C ASP A 447 -15.41 13.10 18.61
N ASP A 448 -15.35 12.65 17.34
CA ASP A 448 -14.35 11.69 16.87
C ASP A 448 -14.03 11.95 15.40
N ARG A 449 -12.86 12.54 15.14
CA ARG A 449 -12.31 12.73 13.78
C ARG A 449 -11.04 11.93 13.62
N ARG A 450 -10.82 11.48 12.40
CA ARG A 450 -9.57 10.81 12.00
C ARG A 450 -8.70 11.77 11.19
N LEU A 451 -7.38 11.64 11.35
CA LEU A 451 -6.43 12.51 10.64
C LEU A 451 -6.33 12.18 9.15
N LEU A 452 -6.20 10.89 8.78
CA LEU A 452 -5.97 10.50 7.37
C LEU A 452 -7.02 11.07 6.41
N PRO A 453 -8.35 11.03 6.69
CA PRO A 453 -9.34 11.63 5.79
C PRO A 453 -9.15 13.13 5.52
N LEU A 454 -8.50 13.87 6.43
CA LEU A 454 -8.19 15.29 6.23
C LEU A 454 -7.02 15.51 5.27
N LEU A 455 -6.21 14.45 5.06
CA LEU A 455 -5.02 14.46 4.21
C LEU A 455 -5.28 13.84 2.83
N HIS A 456 -6.54 13.52 2.53
CA HIS A 456 -6.93 12.95 1.23
C HIS A 456 -7.00 14.02 0.14
N GLY A 457 -6.96 13.59 -1.13
CA GLY A 457 -7.20 14.45 -2.27
C GLY A 457 -6.00 14.64 -3.21
N GLY A 458 -4.87 13.99 -2.94
CA GLY A 458 -3.69 14.02 -3.83
C GLY A 458 -2.85 15.29 -3.72
N GLN A 459 -3.03 16.08 -2.66
CA GLN A 459 -2.28 17.29 -2.35
C GLN A 459 -1.16 16.98 -1.36
N HIS A 460 -0.21 17.91 -1.22
CA HIS A 460 0.70 17.94 -0.08
C HIS A 460 0.05 18.67 1.07
N HIS A 461 0.25 18.18 2.29
CA HIS A 461 -0.27 18.81 3.49
C HIS A 461 0.86 19.27 4.40
N VAL A 462 0.79 20.51 4.89
CA VAL A 462 1.72 21.04 5.87
C VAL A 462 0.99 21.15 7.20
N LEU A 463 1.41 20.34 8.18
CA LEU A 463 0.90 20.38 9.53
C LEU A 463 1.80 21.30 10.35
N LEU A 464 1.25 22.38 10.87
CA LEU A 464 1.94 23.44 11.63
C LEU A 464 1.45 23.38 13.08
N PHE A 465 2.33 22.97 13.98
CA PHE A 465 2.03 22.86 15.41
C PHE A 465 2.63 24.04 16.17
N ASP A 466 1.85 24.65 17.03
CA ASP A 466 2.31 25.74 17.92
C ASP A 466 2.97 25.24 19.22
N GLY A 467 2.88 23.92 19.47
CA GLY A 467 3.41 23.33 20.68
C GLY A 467 2.52 23.53 21.91
N ALA A 468 3.04 23.14 23.09
CA ALA A 468 2.30 23.24 24.33
C ALA A 468 2.25 24.66 24.91
N ALA A 469 3.15 25.54 24.46
CA ALA A 469 3.25 26.96 24.91
C ALA A 469 2.88 27.86 23.72
N ALA A 470 1.60 27.85 23.34
CA ALA A 470 1.08 28.69 22.27
C ALA A 470 1.28 30.19 22.59
N THR A 471 1.97 30.89 21.70
CA THR A 471 2.24 32.34 21.83
C THR A 471 1.72 33.09 20.61
N PRO A 472 1.35 34.40 20.76
CA PRO A 472 0.97 35.21 19.61
C PRO A 472 2.06 35.31 18.54
N GLU A 473 3.33 35.28 18.92
CA GLU A 473 4.49 35.27 18.02
C GLU A 473 4.60 33.94 17.25
N GLY A 474 4.41 32.81 17.94
CA GLY A 474 4.36 31.49 17.33
C GLY A 474 3.26 31.42 16.25
N TYR A 475 2.05 31.85 16.56
CA TYR A 475 0.95 31.87 15.57
C TYR A 475 1.26 32.75 14.37
N ARG A 476 1.89 33.95 14.55
CA ARG A 476 2.32 34.79 13.43
C ARG A 476 3.39 34.11 12.56
N ASN A 477 4.28 33.31 13.16
CA ASN A 477 5.24 32.54 12.39
C ASN A 477 4.54 31.45 11.57
N LEU A 478 3.63 30.67 12.16
CA LEU A 478 2.91 29.62 11.48
C LEU A 478 2.07 30.16 10.31
N THR A 479 1.35 31.29 10.50
CA THR A 479 0.60 31.93 9.41
C THR A 479 1.53 32.43 8.31
N ARG A 480 2.70 33.02 8.65
CA ARG A 480 3.70 33.45 7.67
C ARG A 480 4.22 32.27 6.83
N ILE A 481 4.47 31.11 7.46
CA ILE A 481 4.88 29.90 6.74
C ILE A 481 3.77 29.47 5.78
N ALA A 482 2.53 29.39 6.23
CA ALA A 482 1.40 29.01 5.40
C ALA A 482 1.21 29.99 4.21
N ASP A 483 1.27 31.30 4.47
CA ASP A 483 1.12 32.33 3.46
C ASP A 483 2.26 32.34 2.42
N SER A 484 3.46 31.89 2.79
CA SER A 484 4.59 31.81 1.88
C SER A 484 4.47 30.70 0.83
N LEU A 485 3.69 29.66 1.10
CA LEU A 485 3.52 28.50 0.20
C LEU A 485 2.45 28.77 -0.87
N SER A 486 1.39 29.48 -0.52
CA SER A 486 0.25 29.72 -1.41
C SER A 486 0.62 30.38 -2.75
N PRO A 487 1.47 31.42 -2.81
CA PRO A 487 1.89 32.04 -4.08
C PRO A 487 2.74 31.14 -4.97
N LEU A 488 3.48 30.19 -4.37
CA LEU A 488 4.44 29.33 -5.07
C LEU A 488 3.78 28.05 -5.61
N TYR A 489 2.87 27.47 -4.85
CA TYR A 489 2.35 26.13 -5.12
C TYR A 489 0.82 26.06 -5.27
N GLY A 490 0.10 27.18 -5.00
CA GLY A 490 -1.35 27.27 -5.16
C GLY A 490 -2.12 26.26 -4.30
N ASP A 491 -3.13 25.64 -4.90
CA ASP A 491 -4.02 24.64 -4.29
C ASP A 491 -3.39 23.24 -4.09
N ARG A 492 -2.11 23.09 -4.44
CA ARG A 492 -1.38 21.81 -4.31
C ARG A 492 -0.82 21.56 -2.93
N PHE A 493 -0.76 22.60 -2.11
CA PHE A 493 -0.35 22.55 -0.72
C PHE A 493 -1.49 23.06 0.16
N VAL A 494 -1.90 22.24 1.11
CA VAL A 494 -2.90 22.61 2.13
C VAL A 494 -2.20 22.73 3.47
N CYS A 495 -2.26 23.92 4.05
CA CYS A 495 -1.68 24.17 5.36
C CYS A 495 -2.75 24.04 6.46
N HIS A 496 -2.41 23.29 7.51
CA HIS A 496 -3.25 23.12 8.69
C HIS A 496 -2.48 23.65 9.90
N ILE A 497 -3.01 24.67 10.58
CA ILE A 497 -2.50 25.08 11.90
C ILE A 497 -3.23 24.23 12.94
N ILE A 498 -2.48 23.60 13.84
CA ILE A 498 -2.99 22.69 14.87
C ILE A 498 -2.69 23.31 16.23
N VAL A 499 -3.73 23.58 17.01
CA VAL A 499 -3.64 24.28 18.28
C VAL A 499 -4.24 23.44 19.43
N PRO A 500 -3.59 23.39 20.62
CA PRO A 500 -4.07 22.60 21.76
C PRO A 500 -5.14 23.37 22.57
N SER A 501 -6.15 23.89 21.88
CA SER A 501 -7.19 24.75 22.45
C SER A 501 -8.58 24.26 22.07
N LEU A 502 -9.58 24.60 22.89
CA LEU A 502 -11.00 24.41 22.59
C LEU A 502 -11.56 25.48 21.66
N GLU A 503 -10.95 26.66 21.65
CA GLU A 503 -11.42 27.81 20.88
C GLU A 503 -10.30 28.34 19.98
N ARG A 504 -10.69 29.02 18.91
CA ARG A 504 -9.76 29.69 18.01
C ARG A 504 -8.98 30.76 18.76
N PRO A 505 -7.64 30.76 18.78
CA PRO A 505 -6.83 31.80 19.37
C PRO A 505 -7.10 33.16 18.74
N GLU A 506 -7.08 34.23 19.55
CA GLU A 506 -7.29 35.60 19.08
C GLU A 506 -6.32 35.98 17.94
N ALA A 507 -5.07 35.54 18.03
CA ALA A 507 -4.05 35.79 17.00
C ALA A 507 -4.34 35.11 15.64
N LEU A 508 -5.29 34.20 15.57
CA LEU A 508 -5.70 33.47 14.34
C LEU A 508 -7.11 33.87 13.88
N ILE A 509 -7.76 34.86 14.44
CA ILE A 509 -9.14 35.26 14.07
C ILE A 509 -9.23 35.61 12.58
N ASP A 510 -8.28 36.38 12.07
CA ASP A 510 -8.25 36.83 10.68
C ASP A 510 -7.67 35.80 9.69
N TRP A 511 -7.16 34.67 10.19
CA TRP A 511 -6.60 33.65 9.32
C TRP A 511 -7.69 32.74 8.74
N ASN A 512 -7.77 32.66 7.40
CA ASN A 512 -8.83 31.94 6.68
C ASN A 512 -8.44 30.52 6.25
N GLY A 513 -7.24 30.03 6.61
CA GLY A 513 -6.79 28.67 6.30
C GLY A 513 -7.40 27.61 7.22
N SER A 514 -6.98 26.38 7.06
CA SER A 514 -7.47 25.26 7.87
C SER A 514 -6.91 25.28 9.29
N LEU A 515 -7.78 25.43 10.28
CA LEU A 515 -7.46 25.36 11.71
C LEU A 515 -8.01 24.06 12.29
N ILE A 516 -7.15 23.30 12.97
CA ILE A 516 -7.53 22.08 13.69
C ILE A 516 -7.36 22.34 15.20
N LEU A 517 -8.45 22.24 15.92
CA LEU A 517 -8.45 22.31 17.38
C LEU A 517 -8.17 20.91 17.94
N ASP A 518 -7.15 20.79 18.78
CA ASP A 518 -6.69 19.54 19.43
C ASP A 518 -6.69 19.70 20.97
N PRO A 519 -7.87 19.94 21.59
CA PRO A 519 -7.97 20.30 23.01
C PRO A 519 -7.44 19.22 23.96
N ARG A 520 -7.41 17.97 23.52
CA ARG A 520 -6.86 16.85 24.29
C ARG A 520 -5.38 16.58 23.97
N GLY A 521 -4.81 17.28 22.99
CA GLY A 521 -3.42 17.13 22.57
C GLY A 521 -3.12 15.75 21.97
N GLU A 522 -4.09 15.12 21.29
CA GLU A 522 -3.94 13.79 20.69
C GLU A 522 -2.99 13.85 19.50
N LEU A 523 -3.18 14.83 18.62
CA LEU A 523 -2.29 15.10 17.48
C LEU A 523 -0.92 15.56 17.98
N HIS A 524 -0.85 16.48 18.94
CA HIS A 524 0.42 16.95 19.51
C HIS A 524 1.25 15.80 20.08
N ARG A 525 0.61 14.85 20.78
CA ARG A 525 1.31 13.66 21.29
C ARG A 525 1.79 12.73 20.18
N ALA A 526 0.94 12.47 19.19
CA ALA A 526 1.27 11.56 18.10
C ALA A 526 2.43 12.07 17.23
N PHE A 527 2.55 13.40 17.09
CA PHE A 527 3.61 14.03 16.31
C PHE A 527 4.80 14.50 17.16
N GLY A 528 4.78 14.28 18.47
CA GLY A 528 5.84 14.75 19.35
C GLY A 528 5.94 16.28 19.42
N ALA A 529 4.85 17.00 19.14
CA ALA A 529 4.79 18.46 18.97
C ALA A 529 4.65 19.17 20.31
N ARG A 530 5.64 19.08 21.19
CA ARG A 530 5.66 19.81 22.49
C ARG A 530 6.08 21.27 22.34
N SER A 531 6.88 21.58 21.33
CA SER A 531 7.24 22.92 20.92
C SER A 531 6.87 23.12 19.46
N GLU A 532 6.91 24.35 19.00
CA GLU A 532 6.62 24.70 17.62
C GLU A 532 7.39 23.82 16.64
N CYS A 533 6.66 23.19 15.71
CA CYS A 533 7.25 22.33 14.69
C CYS A 533 6.36 22.24 13.46
N LEU A 534 6.91 21.74 12.36
CA LEU A 534 6.16 21.45 11.13
C LEU A 534 6.44 20.06 10.58
N TYR A 535 5.43 19.55 9.89
CA TYR A 535 5.50 18.31 9.10
C TYR A 535 4.93 18.56 7.71
N LEU A 536 5.69 18.20 6.69
CA LEU A 536 5.20 18.12 5.31
C LEU A 536 4.81 16.68 5.00
N ILE A 537 3.56 16.49 4.61
CA ILE A 537 2.99 15.19 4.27
C ILE A 537 2.80 15.12 2.75
N ARG A 538 3.22 14.01 2.14
CA ARG A 538 3.08 13.72 0.71
C ARG A 538 1.66 13.27 0.38
N PRO A 539 1.26 13.32 -0.93
CA PRO A 539 -0.04 12.82 -1.39
C PRO A 539 -0.30 11.34 -1.05
N ASP A 540 0.75 10.54 -0.89
CA ASP A 540 0.65 9.14 -0.51
C ASP A 540 0.69 8.90 1.01
N GLY A 541 0.51 9.94 1.84
CA GLY A 541 0.39 9.86 3.30
C GLY A 541 1.70 9.55 4.03
N TYR A 542 2.85 9.87 3.45
CA TYR A 542 4.16 9.73 4.11
C TYR A 542 4.74 11.10 4.48
N VAL A 543 5.49 11.14 5.56
CA VAL A 543 6.22 12.35 5.97
C VAL A 543 7.35 12.62 4.98
N ALA A 544 7.27 13.71 4.22
CA ALA A 544 8.36 14.15 3.35
C ALA A 544 9.44 14.91 4.13
N PHE A 545 9.01 15.85 4.98
CA PHE A 545 9.92 16.70 5.70
C PHE A 545 9.35 17.05 7.08
N ARG A 546 10.22 17.27 8.04
CA ARG A 546 9.84 17.85 9.33
C ARG A 546 10.91 18.79 9.87
N SER A 547 10.51 19.81 10.58
CA SER A 547 11.45 20.68 11.27
C SER A 547 10.98 21.09 12.67
N GLN A 548 11.94 21.26 13.56
CA GLN A 548 11.77 21.82 14.90
C GLN A 548 12.94 22.78 15.19
N PRO A 549 12.64 24.07 15.35
CA PRO A 549 11.34 24.73 15.28
C PRO A 549 10.74 24.73 13.87
N ALA A 550 9.48 25.16 13.71
CA ALA A 550 8.87 25.37 12.42
C ALA A 550 9.63 26.47 11.66
N SER A 551 10.17 26.14 10.48
CA SER A 551 10.97 27.07 9.68
C SER A 551 10.51 27.03 8.22
N GLY A 552 9.97 28.16 7.74
CA GLY A 552 9.58 28.32 6.34
C GLY A 552 10.79 28.30 5.40
N GLU A 553 11.93 28.85 5.80
CA GLU A 553 13.16 28.87 5.01
C GLU A 553 13.64 27.42 4.72
N THR A 554 13.80 26.61 5.77
CA THR A 554 14.26 25.23 5.61
C THR A 554 13.25 24.36 4.83
N LEU A 555 11.95 24.64 4.96
CA LEU A 555 10.92 23.98 4.16
C LEU A 555 11.04 24.37 2.68
N LEU A 556 11.19 25.66 2.36
CA LEU A 556 11.35 26.13 0.98
C LEU A 556 12.64 25.63 0.35
N ASP A 557 13.75 25.59 1.08
CA ASP A 557 15.01 25.01 0.62
C ASP A 557 14.85 23.53 0.28
N PHE A 558 14.15 22.76 1.13
CA PHE A 558 13.84 21.37 0.86
C PHE A 558 12.94 21.20 -0.39
N LEU A 559 11.89 22.02 -0.50
CA LEU A 559 10.99 21.97 -1.64
C LEU A 559 11.71 22.33 -2.95
N GLY A 560 12.63 23.29 -2.95
CA GLY A 560 13.44 23.69 -4.12
C GLY A 560 14.36 22.59 -4.68
N GLN A 561 14.66 21.55 -3.89
CA GLN A 561 15.39 20.37 -4.35
C GLN A 561 14.53 19.46 -5.22
N ILE A 562 13.22 19.38 -4.93
CA ILE A 562 12.26 18.46 -5.54
C ILE A 562 11.45 19.15 -6.63
N PHE A 563 10.95 20.34 -6.34
CA PHE A 563 10.12 21.15 -7.22
C PHE A 563 10.97 22.10 -8.05
N GLY A 564 10.51 22.40 -9.26
CA GLY A 564 11.23 23.26 -10.22
C GLY A 564 11.03 24.72 -9.98
#